data_8150d614ac0da6e91f39afb259d2f5c8
#
_entry.id   8150d614ac0da6e91f39afb259d2f5c8
#
_cell.length_a   1.000
_cell.length_b   1.000
_cell.length_c   1.000
_cell.angle_alpha   90.00
_cell.angle_beta   90.00
_cell.angle_gamma   90.00
#
_symmetry.space_group_name_H-M   'P 1'
#
loop_
_entity.id
_entity.type
_entity.pdbx_description
1 polymer ?
#
loop_
_entity_poly.entity_id
_entity_poly.type
_entity_poly.pdbx_seq_one_letter_code
_entity_poly.pdbx_strand_id
1 'polypeptide(L)'
;MSVEIVLVLYGVLPEESKAFVSLLRHIGLLSVDYELIVYNNDTSVSVPDGDGYIAVNAEKNDMLARAYNFALRQAQAGGRQWLLLLDHDTEPTAEYFEALNRFLNQTTPSPDVVAAVPLLKYGNRIISPEKINPVIWETTPVTVAGTYSGNITAFNSLSLLSTDFVMSIGGFSELYPLDMLDHWLYRQIAKHKKSVEVLDIYISHSLSLLDNSMSYNRLADFLAAEQRFVATELTMTHYISYKIRLAIRLIKQWIRLRDRRRTQITFKALIGKK
;
A
#
# COMPACT_ATOMS: atom_id res chain seq x y z
N MET A 1 -3.58 -21.18 -10.57
CA MET A 1 -3.68 -19.71 -10.47
C MET A 1 -2.43 -19.08 -11.04
N SER A 2 -2.46 -17.78 -11.37
CA SER A 2 -1.31 -17.07 -11.92
C SER A 2 -1.24 -15.66 -11.35
N VAL A 3 -0.04 -15.10 -11.21
CA VAL A 3 0.23 -13.84 -10.52
C VAL A 3 1.04 -12.90 -11.40
N GLU A 4 0.61 -11.66 -11.51
CA GLU A 4 1.45 -10.55 -11.97
C GLU A 4 2.10 -9.92 -10.75
N ILE A 5 3.39 -9.69 -10.78
CA ILE A 5 4.12 -9.06 -9.67
C ILE A 5 4.65 -7.73 -10.16
N VAL A 6 4.40 -6.66 -9.42
CA VAL A 6 4.99 -5.36 -9.70
C VAL A 6 5.81 -4.88 -8.52
N LEU A 7 7.09 -4.62 -8.78
CA LEU A 7 8.00 -3.94 -7.86
C LEU A 7 8.23 -2.52 -8.35
N VAL A 8 7.88 -1.53 -7.53
CA VAL A 8 8.08 -0.11 -7.87
C VAL A 8 9.35 0.39 -7.23
N LEU A 9 10.28 0.89 -8.05
CA LEU A 9 11.53 1.51 -7.63
C LEU A 9 11.44 3.03 -7.74
N TYR A 10 12.04 3.73 -6.78
CA TYR A 10 12.23 5.18 -6.83
C TYR A 10 13.46 5.59 -6.01
N GLY A 11 14.44 6.22 -6.67
CA GLY A 11 15.67 6.71 -6.03
C GLY A 11 16.62 5.62 -5.55
N VAL A 12 16.47 4.37 -6.05
CA VAL A 12 17.33 3.23 -5.75
C VAL A 12 17.50 2.38 -7.00
N LEU A 13 18.66 1.77 -7.16
CA LEU A 13 18.90 0.74 -8.19
C LEU A 13 18.28 -0.59 -7.73
N PRO A 14 17.96 -1.51 -8.67
CA PRO A 14 17.43 -2.82 -8.32
C PRO A 14 18.28 -3.55 -7.29
N GLU A 15 19.60 -3.57 -7.47
CA GLU A 15 20.56 -4.23 -6.58
C GLU A 15 20.68 -3.59 -5.18
N GLU A 16 20.28 -2.35 -5.02
CA GLU A 16 20.23 -1.62 -3.76
C GLU A 16 18.87 -1.79 -3.05
N SER A 17 17.85 -2.23 -3.79
CA SER A 17 16.52 -2.49 -3.26
C SER A 17 16.48 -3.80 -2.47
N LYS A 18 16.20 -3.71 -1.19
CA LYS A 18 16.00 -4.89 -0.34
C LYS A 18 14.87 -5.78 -0.85
N ALA A 19 13.79 -5.18 -1.32
CA ALA A 19 12.66 -5.89 -1.90
C ALA A 19 13.08 -6.68 -3.14
N PHE A 20 13.83 -6.06 -4.08
CA PHE A 20 14.28 -6.71 -5.30
C PHE A 20 15.22 -7.88 -5.00
N VAL A 21 16.25 -7.64 -4.19
CA VAL A 21 17.23 -8.69 -3.83
C VAL A 21 16.55 -9.87 -3.11
N SER A 22 15.64 -9.59 -2.19
CA SER A 22 14.91 -10.63 -1.48
C SER A 22 13.90 -11.35 -2.39
N LEU A 23 13.22 -10.61 -3.27
CA LEU A 23 12.29 -11.14 -4.25
C LEU A 23 12.99 -12.17 -5.16
N LEU A 24 14.08 -11.79 -5.82
CA LEU A 24 14.81 -12.69 -6.71
C LEU A 24 15.33 -13.94 -6.00
N ARG A 25 15.69 -13.82 -4.72
CA ARG A 25 16.16 -14.95 -3.91
C ARG A 25 15.05 -15.97 -3.64
N HIS A 26 13.82 -15.51 -3.45
CA HIS A 26 12.74 -16.35 -2.93
C HIS A 26 11.59 -16.58 -3.92
N ILE A 27 11.53 -15.84 -5.04
CA ILE A 27 10.41 -15.93 -6.00
C ILE A 27 10.23 -17.33 -6.58
N GLY A 28 11.34 -18.09 -6.73
CA GLY A 28 11.29 -19.49 -7.17
C GLY A 28 10.56 -20.44 -6.23
N LEU A 29 10.23 -19.98 -5.00
CA LEU A 29 9.36 -20.73 -4.08
C LEU A 29 7.87 -20.60 -4.43
N LEU A 30 7.49 -19.61 -5.25
CA LEU A 30 6.11 -19.45 -5.68
C LEU A 30 5.72 -20.62 -6.59
N SER A 31 4.68 -21.37 -6.21
CA SER A 31 4.26 -22.61 -6.87
C SER A 31 3.26 -22.40 -8.02
N VAL A 32 2.95 -21.16 -8.35
CA VAL A 32 2.06 -20.77 -9.44
C VAL A 32 2.82 -20.01 -10.51
N ASP A 33 2.27 -19.96 -11.73
CA ASP A 33 2.86 -19.18 -12.81
C ASP A 33 2.85 -17.68 -12.48
N TYR A 34 3.96 -16.98 -12.75
CA TYR A 34 4.09 -15.55 -12.47
C TYR A 34 4.85 -14.80 -13.57
N GLU A 35 4.65 -13.50 -13.61
CA GLU A 35 5.43 -12.54 -14.37
C GLU A 35 5.85 -11.41 -13.44
N LEU A 36 7.09 -10.92 -13.58
CA LEU A 36 7.63 -9.86 -12.73
C LEU A 36 7.93 -8.61 -13.56
N ILE A 37 7.30 -7.50 -13.16
CA ILE A 37 7.56 -6.17 -13.68
C ILE A 37 8.35 -5.38 -12.63
N VAL A 38 9.49 -4.85 -13.03
CA VAL A 38 10.26 -3.86 -12.27
C VAL A 38 9.93 -2.48 -12.84
N TYR A 39 9.08 -1.72 -12.16
CA TYR A 39 8.64 -0.40 -12.61
C TYR A 39 9.52 0.68 -11.98
N ASN A 40 10.38 1.29 -12.79
CA ASN A 40 11.29 2.35 -12.35
C ASN A 40 10.63 3.73 -12.52
N ASN A 41 10.35 4.39 -11.41
CA ASN A 41 9.84 5.77 -11.35
C ASN A 41 10.95 6.84 -11.32
N ASP A 42 12.22 6.43 -11.25
CA ASP A 42 13.34 7.36 -11.25
C ASP A 42 13.84 7.58 -12.68
N THR A 43 13.66 8.79 -13.16
CA THR A 43 14.08 9.19 -14.52
C THR A 43 15.57 9.49 -14.65
N SER A 44 16.30 9.53 -13.54
CA SER A 44 17.74 9.77 -13.54
C SER A 44 18.56 8.51 -13.87
N VAL A 45 17.93 7.34 -13.75
CA VAL A 45 18.53 6.04 -13.95
C VAL A 45 17.64 5.19 -14.85
N SER A 46 18.22 4.46 -15.79
CA SER A 46 17.53 3.45 -16.59
C SER A 46 17.83 2.06 -16.06
N VAL A 47 16.78 1.30 -15.82
CA VAL A 47 16.86 -0.10 -15.43
C VAL A 47 16.70 -0.96 -16.69
N PRO A 48 17.68 -1.81 -17.07
CA PRO A 48 17.56 -2.72 -18.21
C PRO A 48 16.65 -3.90 -17.85
N ASP A 49 16.14 -4.57 -18.87
CA ASP A 49 15.54 -5.89 -18.70
C ASP A 49 16.56 -6.87 -18.12
N GLY A 50 16.08 -7.76 -17.27
CA GLY A 50 16.91 -8.77 -16.64
C GLY A 50 16.38 -10.18 -16.78
N ASP A 51 17.16 -11.14 -16.32
CA ASP A 51 16.72 -12.53 -16.28
C ASP A 51 15.57 -12.68 -15.28
N GLY A 52 14.39 -13.05 -15.80
CA GLY A 52 13.20 -13.29 -14.99
C GLY A 52 12.36 -12.05 -14.64
N TYR A 53 12.65 -10.87 -15.23
CA TYR A 53 11.77 -9.69 -15.08
C TYR A 53 11.82 -8.77 -16.32
N ILE A 54 10.74 -8.02 -16.50
CA ILE A 54 10.60 -6.96 -17.50
C ILE A 54 10.77 -5.62 -16.79
N ALA A 55 11.69 -4.77 -17.28
CA ALA A 55 11.88 -3.42 -16.75
C ALA A 55 11.02 -2.42 -17.51
N VAL A 56 10.33 -1.57 -16.75
CA VAL A 56 9.57 -0.45 -17.31
C VAL A 56 10.14 0.85 -16.74
N ASN A 57 10.71 1.69 -17.60
CA ASN A 57 11.26 2.97 -17.20
C ASN A 57 10.23 4.07 -17.50
N ALA A 58 9.74 4.73 -16.45
CA ALA A 58 8.79 5.82 -16.60
C ALA A 58 9.46 7.07 -17.20
N GLU A 59 8.75 7.79 -18.08
CA GLU A 59 9.23 9.06 -18.64
C GLU A 59 9.27 10.20 -17.59
N LYS A 60 8.55 10.03 -16.51
CA LYS A 60 8.48 10.91 -15.33
C LYS A 60 8.12 10.09 -14.10
N ASN A 61 8.23 10.67 -12.91
CA ASN A 61 7.73 10.01 -11.72
C ASN A 61 6.19 9.86 -11.78
N ASP A 62 5.73 8.67 -12.11
CA ASP A 62 4.30 8.32 -12.24
C ASP A 62 3.63 8.01 -10.89
N MET A 63 4.38 8.00 -9.80
CA MET A 63 3.94 7.58 -8.47
C MET A 63 3.44 6.12 -8.46
N LEU A 64 2.74 5.69 -7.40
CA LEU A 64 2.29 4.30 -7.26
C LEU A 64 1.07 3.98 -8.11
N ALA A 65 0.05 4.86 -8.14
CA ALA A 65 -1.21 4.55 -8.81
C ALA A 65 -1.04 4.22 -10.29
N ARG A 66 -0.19 4.96 -11.02
CA ARG A 66 0.05 4.70 -12.45
C ARG A 66 0.90 3.46 -12.68
N ALA A 67 1.93 3.26 -11.85
CA ALA A 67 2.75 2.05 -11.91
C ALA A 67 1.88 0.79 -11.68
N TYR A 68 1.02 0.82 -10.67
CA TYR A 68 0.09 -0.28 -10.39
C TYR A 68 -0.96 -0.45 -11.48
N ASN A 69 -1.48 0.64 -12.06
CA ASN A 69 -2.41 0.57 -13.20
C ASN A 69 -1.72 0.03 -14.46
N PHE A 70 -0.44 0.30 -14.66
CA PHE A 70 0.32 -0.33 -15.74
C PHE A 70 0.37 -1.85 -15.55
N ALA A 71 0.82 -2.32 -14.39
CA ALA A 71 0.90 -3.74 -14.07
C ALA A 71 -0.48 -4.42 -14.10
N LEU A 72 -1.53 -3.75 -13.65
CA LEU A 72 -2.91 -4.24 -13.73
C LEU A 72 -3.34 -4.53 -15.17
N ARG A 73 -3.00 -3.63 -16.12
CA ARG A 73 -3.29 -3.85 -17.55
C ARG A 73 -2.49 -5.01 -18.13
N GLN A 74 -1.23 -5.20 -17.71
CA GLN A 74 -0.42 -6.36 -18.12
C GLN A 74 -1.00 -7.65 -17.54
N ALA A 75 -1.38 -7.65 -16.26
CA ALA A 75 -2.06 -8.77 -15.63
C ALA A 75 -3.34 -9.17 -16.37
N GLN A 76 -4.16 -8.19 -16.75
CA GLN A 76 -5.39 -8.43 -17.52
C GLN A 76 -5.07 -9.00 -18.91
N ALA A 77 -4.12 -8.42 -19.62
CA ALA A 77 -3.73 -8.87 -20.98
C ALA A 77 -3.12 -10.28 -20.96
N GLY A 78 -2.34 -10.62 -19.90
CA GLY A 78 -1.76 -11.95 -19.68
C GLY A 78 -2.72 -12.96 -19.04
N GLY A 79 -3.96 -12.58 -18.72
CA GLY A 79 -4.93 -13.46 -18.05
C GLY A 79 -4.51 -13.84 -16.63
N ARG A 80 -3.69 -13.00 -15.96
CA ARG A 80 -3.26 -13.20 -14.59
C ARG A 80 -4.41 -12.94 -13.61
N GLN A 81 -4.66 -13.87 -12.72
CA GLN A 81 -5.78 -13.80 -11.78
C GLN A 81 -5.50 -12.89 -10.58
N TRP A 82 -4.23 -12.74 -10.24
CA TRP A 82 -3.78 -11.97 -9.09
C TRP A 82 -2.67 -10.99 -9.45
N LEU A 83 -2.67 -9.84 -8.77
CA LEU A 83 -1.64 -8.80 -8.84
C LEU A 83 -0.99 -8.64 -7.47
N LEU A 84 0.32 -8.89 -7.37
CA LEU A 84 1.11 -8.68 -6.16
C LEU A 84 1.84 -7.35 -6.25
N LEU A 85 1.60 -6.48 -5.26
CA LEU A 85 2.23 -5.17 -5.15
C LEU A 85 3.44 -5.21 -4.22
N LEU A 86 4.56 -4.62 -4.65
CA LEU A 86 5.79 -4.51 -3.88
C LEU A 86 6.35 -3.09 -3.96
N ASP A 87 6.71 -2.54 -2.81
CA ASP A 87 7.52 -1.34 -2.71
C ASP A 87 8.99 -1.72 -2.49
N HIS A 88 9.93 -0.87 -2.87
CA HIS A 88 11.37 -1.17 -2.88
C HIS A 88 11.99 -1.40 -1.48
N ASP A 89 11.29 -1.05 -0.40
CA ASP A 89 11.79 -1.04 0.98
C ASP A 89 11.25 -2.19 1.86
N THR A 90 10.35 -3.04 1.34
CA THR A 90 9.75 -4.15 2.08
C THR A 90 10.27 -5.49 1.57
N GLU A 91 10.97 -6.24 2.42
CA GLU A 91 11.57 -7.53 2.09
C GLU A 91 10.54 -8.68 2.12
N PRO A 92 10.16 -9.28 0.97
CA PRO A 92 9.39 -10.52 0.96
C PRO A 92 10.29 -11.69 1.38
N THR A 93 9.93 -12.40 2.46
CA THR A 93 10.70 -13.54 2.97
C THR A 93 10.27 -14.88 2.34
N ALA A 94 11.05 -15.94 2.54
CA ALA A 94 10.67 -17.29 2.11
C ALA A 94 9.31 -17.71 2.68
N GLU A 95 9.09 -17.44 3.96
CA GLU A 95 7.85 -17.78 4.67
C GLU A 95 6.64 -17.01 4.11
N TYR A 96 6.86 -15.80 3.56
CA TYR A 96 5.82 -15.05 2.87
C TYR A 96 5.36 -15.77 1.61
N PHE A 97 6.29 -16.26 0.77
CA PHE A 97 5.95 -17.04 -0.43
C PHE A 97 5.27 -18.38 -0.07
N GLU A 98 5.67 -19.02 1.01
CA GLU A 98 4.98 -20.20 1.53
C GLU A 98 3.54 -19.88 1.97
N ALA A 99 3.33 -18.73 2.62
CA ALA A 99 1.98 -18.29 3.01
C ALA A 99 1.12 -17.93 1.78
N LEU A 100 1.71 -17.28 0.77
CA LEU A 100 1.03 -17.05 -0.52
C LEU A 100 0.65 -18.37 -1.20
N ASN A 101 1.55 -19.35 -1.25
CA ASN A 101 1.27 -20.66 -1.82
C ASN A 101 0.10 -21.35 -1.11
N ARG A 102 0.08 -21.31 0.23
CA ARG A 102 -1.06 -21.87 1.00
C ARG A 102 -2.37 -21.19 0.61
N PHE A 103 -2.37 -19.88 0.43
CA PHE A 103 -3.56 -19.12 0.02
C PHE A 103 -3.95 -19.45 -1.43
N LEU A 104 -3.02 -19.39 -2.38
CA LEU A 104 -3.26 -19.57 -3.81
C LEU A 104 -3.65 -21.03 -4.17
N ASN A 105 -3.18 -22.01 -3.41
CA ASN A 105 -3.48 -23.44 -3.65
C ASN A 105 -4.70 -23.94 -2.85
N GLN A 106 -5.42 -23.07 -2.15
CA GLN A 106 -6.69 -23.45 -1.53
C GLN A 106 -7.68 -23.92 -2.59
N THR A 107 -8.31 -25.07 -2.33
CA THR A 107 -9.21 -25.75 -3.29
C THR A 107 -10.43 -24.91 -3.64
N THR A 108 -10.81 -23.96 -2.78
CA THR A 108 -11.91 -23.02 -3.01
C THR A 108 -11.69 -21.74 -2.19
N PRO A 109 -10.90 -20.77 -2.70
CA PRO A 109 -10.92 -19.45 -2.09
C PRO A 109 -12.36 -18.93 -2.10
N SER A 110 -12.80 -18.34 -0.98
CA SER A 110 -14.11 -17.69 -0.98
C SER A 110 -14.15 -16.65 -2.10
N PRO A 111 -15.16 -16.65 -3.00
CA PRO A 111 -15.25 -15.69 -4.12
C PRO A 111 -15.36 -14.24 -3.64
N ASP A 112 -15.54 -14.04 -2.34
CA ASP A 112 -15.59 -12.71 -1.74
C ASP A 112 -14.23 -12.21 -1.27
N VAL A 113 -13.22 -13.09 -1.16
CA VAL A 113 -11.85 -12.68 -0.82
C VAL A 113 -11.17 -12.14 -2.07
N VAL A 114 -10.87 -10.84 -2.07
CA VAL A 114 -10.27 -10.12 -3.21
C VAL A 114 -8.89 -9.54 -2.91
N ALA A 115 -8.42 -9.71 -1.68
CA ALA A 115 -7.08 -9.33 -1.26
C ALA A 115 -6.54 -10.32 -0.24
N ALA A 116 -5.22 -10.57 -0.26
CA ALA A 116 -4.49 -11.29 0.78
C ALA A 116 -3.27 -10.46 1.20
N VAL A 117 -3.08 -10.28 2.52
CA VAL A 117 -2.06 -9.37 3.08
C VAL A 117 -1.34 -10.00 4.27
N PRO A 118 -0.05 -9.75 4.47
CA PRO A 118 0.67 -10.18 5.67
C PRO A 118 0.38 -9.26 6.87
N LEU A 119 0.81 -9.69 8.05
CA LEU A 119 0.93 -8.86 9.24
C LEU A 119 2.27 -8.10 9.18
N LEU A 120 2.24 -6.79 8.93
CA LEU A 120 3.44 -5.96 8.90
C LEU A 120 3.76 -5.42 10.30
N LYS A 121 5.05 -5.46 10.67
CA LYS A 121 5.55 -4.98 11.96
C LYS A 121 6.63 -3.91 11.80
N TYR A 122 6.58 -2.92 12.69
CA TYR A 122 7.69 -2.01 12.94
C TYR A 122 8.19 -2.24 14.36
N GLY A 123 9.36 -2.84 14.50
CA GLY A 123 9.82 -3.39 15.76
C GLY A 123 8.85 -4.46 16.28
N ASN A 124 8.38 -4.30 17.51
CA ASN A 124 7.41 -5.22 18.12
C ASN A 124 5.93 -4.83 17.89
N ARG A 125 5.66 -3.76 17.14
CA ARG A 125 4.31 -3.27 16.94
C ARG A 125 3.79 -3.68 15.57
N ILE A 126 2.59 -4.25 15.50
CA ILE A 126 1.86 -4.47 14.24
C ILE A 126 1.35 -3.11 13.76
N ILE A 127 1.59 -2.81 12.48
CA ILE A 127 1.27 -1.54 11.83
C ILE A 127 0.31 -1.70 10.65
N SER A 128 0.14 -2.92 10.15
CA SER A 128 -0.78 -3.27 9.06
C SER A 128 -1.07 -4.78 9.13
N PRO A 129 -2.29 -5.22 8.79
CA PRO A 129 -3.49 -4.41 8.53
C PRO A 129 -4.11 -3.82 9.82
N GLU A 130 -5.03 -2.87 9.62
CA GLU A 130 -5.74 -2.22 10.71
C GLU A 130 -7.26 -2.22 10.49
N LYS A 131 -8.05 -2.34 11.57
CA LYS A 131 -9.50 -2.09 11.54
C LYS A 131 -9.75 -0.60 11.69
N ILE A 132 -10.60 -0.04 10.83
CA ILE A 132 -11.03 1.36 10.88
C ILE A 132 -12.31 1.42 11.70
N ASN A 133 -12.33 2.33 12.69
CA ASN A 133 -13.57 2.60 13.44
C ASN A 133 -14.64 3.15 12.47
N PRO A 134 -15.89 2.62 12.47
CA PRO A 134 -16.91 3.03 11.51
C PRO A 134 -17.44 4.45 11.74
N VAL A 135 -17.17 5.06 12.90
CA VAL A 135 -17.73 6.37 13.28
C VAL A 135 -16.69 7.47 13.28
N ILE A 136 -15.50 7.17 13.76
CA ILE A 136 -14.39 8.14 13.90
C ILE A 136 -13.17 7.68 13.10
N TRP A 137 -12.33 8.64 12.68
CA TRP A 137 -11.08 8.34 12.00
C TRP A 137 -10.04 7.84 13.01
N GLU A 138 -10.16 6.57 13.38
CA GLU A 138 -9.25 5.87 14.28
C GLU A 138 -9.06 4.43 13.81
N THR A 139 -7.84 3.91 13.94
CA THR A 139 -7.48 2.56 13.53
C THR A 139 -6.97 1.74 14.72
N THR A 140 -7.19 0.43 14.66
CA THR A 140 -6.64 -0.54 15.61
C THR A 140 -5.99 -1.70 14.85
N PRO A 141 -4.78 -2.14 15.22
CA PRO A 141 -4.09 -3.23 14.54
C PRO A 141 -4.92 -4.53 14.53
N VAL A 142 -4.92 -5.22 13.40
CA VAL A 142 -5.34 -6.62 13.31
C VAL A 142 -4.17 -7.49 13.78
N THR A 143 -4.42 -8.37 14.73
CA THR A 143 -3.36 -9.19 15.35
C THR A 143 -3.52 -10.68 15.09
N VAL A 144 -4.61 -11.09 14.46
CA VAL A 144 -4.95 -12.50 14.20
C VAL A 144 -5.15 -12.67 12.69
N ALA A 145 -4.59 -13.75 12.15
CA ALA A 145 -4.81 -14.16 10.76
C ALA A 145 -6.26 -14.62 10.53
N GLY A 146 -6.71 -14.59 9.28
CA GLY A 146 -8.04 -15.03 8.87
C GLY A 146 -8.74 -14.04 7.96
N THR A 147 -9.99 -14.34 7.60
CA THR A 147 -10.78 -13.53 6.67
C THR A 147 -11.51 -12.38 7.38
N TYR A 148 -11.34 -11.19 6.88
CA TYR A 148 -11.96 -9.97 7.40
C TYR A 148 -12.82 -9.30 6.33
N SER A 149 -14.02 -8.87 6.71
CA SER A 149 -14.91 -8.07 5.88
C SER A 149 -15.18 -6.71 6.53
N GLY A 150 -15.61 -5.72 5.73
CA GLY A 150 -15.96 -4.39 6.23
C GLY A 150 -14.78 -3.43 6.34
N ASN A 151 -14.70 -2.68 7.43
CA ASN A 151 -13.77 -1.56 7.58
C ASN A 151 -12.37 -2.03 8.01
N ILE A 152 -11.65 -2.66 7.11
CA ILE A 152 -10.22 -3.00 7.25
C ILE A 152 -9.41 -2.18 6.24
N THR A 153 -8.17 -1.85 6.58
CA THR A 153 -7.18 -1.25 5.69
C THR A 153 -5.84 -1.95 5.87
N ALA A 154 -5.05 -2.02 4.80
CA ALA A 154 -3.68 -2.53 4.86
C ALA A 154 -2.78 -1.68 3.95
N PHE A 155 -1.47 -1.75 4.13
CA PHE A 155 -0.53 -1.14 3.21
C PHE A 155 -0.54 -1.88 1.88
N ASN A 156 -0.25 -1.16 0.78
CA ASN A 156 -0.18 -1.77 -0.55
C ASN A 156 0.96 -2.78 -0.66
N SER A 157 2.09 -2.51 -0.02
CA SER A 157 3.27 -3.38 -0.10
C SER A 157 2.98 -4.78 0.43
N LEU A 158 3.34 -5.80 -0.34
CA LEU A 158 3.02 -7.21 -0.11
C LEU A 158 1.51 -7.53 -0.12
N SER A 159 0.68 -6.67 -0.73
CA SER A 159 -0.73 -6.98 -0.95
C SER A 159 -0.92 -7.74 -2.26
N LEU A 160 -1.49 -8.95 -2.16
CA LEU A 160 -1.96 -9.73 -3.31
C LEU A 160 -3.43 -9.40 -3.56
N LEU A 161 -3.77 -8.93 -4.77
CA LEU A 161 -5.09 -8.41 -5.13
C LEU A 161 -5.69 -9.20 -6.29
N SER A 162 -6.99 -9.45 -6.25
CA SER A 162 -7.72 -10.02 -7.41
C SER A 162 -7.69 -9.04 -8.57
N THR A 163 -7.13 -9.44 -9.71
CA THR A 163 -7.09 -8.65 -10.94
C THR A 163 -8.49 -8.24 -11.38
N ASP A 164 -9.43 -9.19 -11.38
CA ASP A 164 -10.82 -8.94 -11.79
C ASP A 164 -11.50 -7.92 -10.88
N PHE A 165 -11.28 -8.01 -9.57
CA PHE A 165 -11.84 -7.04 -8.63
C PHE A 165 -11.28 -5.64 -8.89
N VAL A 166 -9.95 -5.49 -8.97
CA VAL A 166 -9.34 -4.17 -9.19
C VAL A 166 -9.76 -3.59 -10.53
N MET A 167 -9.87 -4.41 -11.59
CA MET A 167 -10.42 -3.99 -12.88
C MET A 167 -11.88 -3.53 -12.77
N SER A 168 -12.71 -4.24 -12.02
CA SER A 168 -14.14 -3.94 -11.85
C SER A 168 -14.41 -2.59 -11.18
N ILE A 169 -13.48 -2.10 -10.36
CA ILE A 169 -13.56 -0.78 -9.71
C ILE A 169 -12.88 0.33 -10.50
N GLY A 170 -12.40 0.04 -11.73
CA GLY A 170 -11.76 1.00 -12.63
C GLY A 170 -10.25 1.18 -12.42
N GLY A 171 -9.59 0.24 -11.73
CA GLY A 171 -8.17 0.30 -11.40
C GLY A 171 -7.87 1.15 -10.16
N PHE A 172 -6.59 1.47 -9.96
CA PHE A 172 -6.12 2.32 -8.86
C PHE A 172 -6.39 3.79 -9.13
N SER A 173 -6.87 4.52 -8.13
CA SER A 173 -7.29 5.91 -8.29
C SER A 173 -6.10 6.87 -8.43
N GLU A 174 -6.00 7.54 -9.57
CA GLU A 174 -5.01 8.60 -9.78
C GLU A 174 -5.30 9.88 -8.95
N LEU A 175 -6.45 9.95 -8.28
CA LEU A 175 -6.73 11.01 -7.31
C LEU A 175 -5.86 10.88 -6.06
N TYR A 176 -5.37 9.66 -5.78
CA TYR A 176 -4.48 9.29 -4.69
C TYR A 176 -3.21 8.64 -5.28
N PRO A 177 -2.34 9.41 -5.94
CA PRO A 177 -1.25 8.81 -6.72
C PRO A 177 -0.20 8.10 -5.86
N LEU A 178 -0.07 8.46 -4.58
CA LEU A 178 0.88 7.91 -3.62
C LEU A 178 0.20 7.69 -2.25
N ASP A 179 -0.02 8.78 -1.51
CA ASP A 179 -0.63 8.71 -0.19
C ASP A 179 -2.13 8.45 -0.26
N MET A 180 -2.68 7.71 0.70
CA MET A 180 -4.09 7.33 0.80
C MET A 180 -4.58 6.39 -0.31
N LEU A 181 -3.71 5.91 -1.20
CA LEU A 181 -4.07 4.94 -2.25
C LEU A 181 -4.51 3.61 -1.64
N ASP A 182 -3.79 3.15 -0.62
CA ASP A 182 -4.11 1.98 0.18
C ASP A 182 -5.48 2.14 0.88
N HIS A 183 -5.66 3.20 1.63
CA HIS A 183 -6.94 3.48 2.28
C HIS A 183 -8.11 3.56 1.28
N TRP A 184 -7.88 4.14 0.10
CA TRP A 184 -8.88 4.18 -0.97
C TRP A 184 -9.23 2.78 -1.47
N LEU A 185 -8.21 1.94 -1.76
CA LEU A 185 -8.40 0.59 -2.26
C LEU A 185 -9.22 -0.26 -1.28
N TYR A 186 -8.81 -0.31 0.00
CA TYR A 186 -9.51 -1.10 1.01
C TYR A 186 -10.91 -0.57 1.30
N ARG A 187 -11.13 0.73 1.11
CA ARG A 187 -12.48 1.28 1.15
C ARG A 187 -13.34 0.81 -0.03
N GLN A 188 -12.77 0.66 -1.23
CA GLN A 188 -13.53 0.05 -2.35
C GLN A 188 -13.87 -1.41 -2.04
N ILE A 189 -12.95 -2.19 -1.47
CA ILE A 189 -13.22 -3.56 -1.02
C ILE A 189 -14.43 -3.59 -0.07
N ALA A 190 -14.44 -2.72 0.93
CA ALA A 190 -15.55 -2.60 1.88
C ALA A 190 -16.88 -2.16 1.22
N LYS A 191 -16.84 -1.16 0.32
CA LYS A 191 -18.02 -0.68 -0.44
C LYS A 191 -18.66 -1.79 -1.28
N HIS A 192 -17.85 -2.66 -1.86
CA HIS A 192 -18.31 -3.80 -2.67
C HIS A 192 -18.59 -5.06 -1.83
N LYS A 193 -18.57 -4.94 -0.49
CA LYS A 193 -18.83 -6.05 0.45
C LYS A 193 -17.91 -7.26 0.23
N LYS A 194 -16.68 -6.98 -0.21
CA LYS A 194 -15.63 -7.98 -0.38
C LYS A 194 -14.80 -8.10 0.88
N SER A 195 -13.97 -9.14 0.94
CA SER A 195 -13.19 -9.53 2.11
C SER A 195 -11.68 -9.52 1.81
N VAL A 196 -10.91 -9.41 2.88
CA VAL A 196 -9.45 -9.45 2.89
C VAL A 196 -9.01 -10.65 3.72
N GLU A 197 -8.14 -11.48 3.18
CA GLU A 197 -7.47 -12.54 3.93
C GLU A 197 -6.20 -11.97 4.57
N VAL A 198 -6.09 -12.10 5.88
CA VAL A 198 -4.87 -11.78 6.62
C VAL A 198 -4.08 -13.05 6.79
N LEU A 199 -2.94 -13.14 6.12
CA LEU A 199 -2.06 -14.30 6.13
C LEU A 199 -1.38 -14.45 7.51
N ASP A 200 -1.19 -15.67 7.96
CA ASP A 200 -0.48 -15.98 9.21
C ASP A 200 1.05 -15.91 9.00
N ILE A 201 1.52 -14.68 8.76
CA ILE A 201 2.94 -14.37 8.57
C ILE A 201 3.23 -12.94 9.00
N TYR A 202 4.34 -12.74 9.71
CA TYR A 202 4.81 -11.43 10.14
C TYR A 202 6.01 -10.99 9.30
N ILE A 203 5.91 -9.81 8.69
CA ILE A 203 6.98 -9.21 7.90
C ILE A 203 7.43 -7.90 8.56
N SER A 204 8.74 -7.71 8.68
CA SER A 204 9.30 -6.44 9.13
C SER A 204 9.17 -5.38 8.03
N HIS A 205 8.66 -4.22 8.39
CA HIS A 205 8.50 -3.09 7.48
C HIS A 205 9.05 -1.81 8.11
N SER A 206 9.79 -1.02 7.33
CA SER A 206 10.29 0.28 7.76
C SER A 206 9.25 1.35 7.49
N LEU A 207 8.95 2.19 8.48
CA LEU A 207 8.02 3.30 8.33
C LEU A 207 8.76 4.62 8.18
N SER A 208 8.96 5.09 6.97
CA SER A 208 9.47 6.43 6.69
C SER A 208 8.57 7.56 7.23
N LEU A 209 7.28 7.28 7.42
CA LEU A 209 6.29 8.22 7.98
C LEU A 209 6.44 8.46 9.49
N LEU A 210 7.03 7.51 10.26
CA LEU A 210 7.23 7.66 11.71
C LEU A 210 8.54 8.35 12.05
N ASP A 211 9.49 8.36 11.14
CA ASP A 211 10.72 9.11 11.33
C ASP A 211 10.44 10.61 11.14
N ASN A 212 10.85 11.41 12.13
CA ASN A 212 10.81 12.88 12.04
C ASN A 212 11.70 13.44 10.89
N SER A 213 12.23 12.58 10.04
CA SER A 213 13.06 12.88 8.87
C SER A 213 12.27 13.34 7.65
N MET A 214 10.94 13.19 7.63
CA MET A 214 10.10 13.60 6.50
C MET A 214 10.31 15.08 6.18
N SER A 215 10.59 15.39 4.90
CA SER A 215 10.75 16.77 4.44
C SER A 215 9.44 17.56 4.60
N TYR A 216 9.55 18.89 4.68
CA TYR A 216 8.38 19.76 4.83
C TYR A 216 7.41 19.67 3.64
N ASN A 217 7.94 19.55 2.43
CA ASN A 217 7.11 19.39 1.23
C ASN A 217 6.36 18.07 1.28
N ARG A 218 7.06 16.98 1.61
CA ARG A 218 6.45 15.65 1.74
C ARG A 218 5.35 15.61 2.81
N LEU A 219 5.55 16.32 3.95
CA LEU A 219 4.51 16.46 4.97
C LEU A 219 3.30 17.24 4.45
N ALA A 220 3.52 18.30 3.68
CA ALA A 220 2.42 19.09 3.10
C ALA A 220 1.61 18.25 2.10
N ASP A 221 2.27 17.49 1.23
CA ASP A 221 1.63 16.61 0.25
C ASP A 221 0.83 15.50 0.93
N PHE A 222 1.41 14.86 1.96
CA PHE A 222 0.72 13.86 2.78
C PHE A 222 -0.56 14.41 3.43
N LEU A 223 -0.46 15.58 4.08
CA LEU A 223 -1.63 16.19 4.73
C LEU A 223 -2.69 16.64 3.72
N ALA A 224 -2.28 17.06 2.52
CA ALA A 224 -3.21 17.40 1.44
C ALA A 224 -3.95 16.16 0.92
N ALA A 225 -3.25 15.04 0.75
CA ALA A 225 -3.85 13.76 0.36
C ALA A 225 -4.81 13.24 1.44
N GLU A 226 -4.38 13.25 2.72
CA GLU A 226 -5.20 12.85 3.87
C GLU A 226 -6.47 13.70 3.97
N GLN A 227 -6.35 15.02 3.82
CA GLN A 227 -7.51 15.92 3.85
C GLN A 227 -8.47 15.66 2.69
N ARG A 228 -7.95 15.47 1.49
CA ARG A 228 -8.74 15.12 0.30
C ARG A 228 -9.50 13.82 0.53
N PHE A 229 -8.80 12.76 0.98
CA PHE A 229 -9.41 11.47 1.25
C PHE A 229 -10.55 11.56 2.26
N VAL A 230 -10.33 12.22 3.39
CA VAL A 230 -11.36 12.39 4.43
C VAL A 230 -12.55 13.21 3.92
N ALA A 231 -12.30 14.21 3.06
CA ALA A 231 -13.35 15.06 2.50
C ALA A 231 -14.20 14.37 1.45
N THR A 232 -13.60 13.49 0.61
CA THR A 232 -14.29 12.87 -0.52
C THR A 232 -14.81 11.47 -0.22
N GLU A 233 -14.09 10.69 0.59
CA GLU A 233 -14.38 9.28 0.80
C GLU A 233 -15.13 9.00 2.10
N LEU A 234 -15.07 9.87 3.09
CA LEU A 234 -15.56 9.59 4.43
C LEU A 234 -16.77 10.45 4.82
N THR A 235 -17.42 10.04 5.92
CA THR A 235 -18.59 10.74 6.48
C THR A 235 -18.19 12.04 7.20
N MET A 236 -19.18 12.88 7.49
CA MET A 236 -18.97 14.12 8.25
C MET A 236 -18.40 13.84 9.67
N THR A 237 -18.80 12.75 10.30
CA THR A 237 -18.28 12.37 11.62
C THR A 237 -16.78 12.04 11.57
N HIS A 238 -16.33 11.32 10.55
CA HIS A 238 -14.89 11.09 10.30
C HIS A 238 -14.15 12.39 10.02
N TYR A 239 -14.74 13.30 9.24
CA TYR A 239 -14.14 14.61 8.97
C TYR A 239 -13.93 15.43 10.24
N ILE A 240 -14.92 15.49 11.12
CA ILE A 240 -14.81 16.18 12.42
C ILE A 240 -13.74 15.53 13.29
N SER A 241 -13.74 14.20 13.39
CA SER A 241 -12.73 13.44 14.14
C SER A 241 -11.32 13.71 13.58
N TYR A 242 -11.16 13.73 12.26
CA TYR A 242 -9.90 14.09 11.61
C TYR A 242 -9.41 15.49 11.99
N LYS A 243 -10.29 16.50 11.97
CA LYS A 243 -9.95 17.87 12.39
C LYS A 243 -9.51 17.95 13.86
N ILE A 244 -10.17 17.21 14.74
CA ILE A 244 -9.76 17.11 16.15
C ILE A 244 -8.36 16.49 16.26
N ARG A 245 -8.06 15.41 15.51
CA ARG A 245 -6.74 14.78 15.49
C ARG A 245 -5.65 15.71 14.94
N LEU A 246 -5.97 16.50 13.91
CA LEU A 246 -5.05 17.53 13.41
C LEU A 246 -4.76 18.59 14.47
N ALA A 247 -5.77 19.04 15.22
CA ALA A 247 -5.57 20.00 16.32
C ALA A 247 -4.67 19.41 17.42
N ILE A 248 -4.88 18.14 17.80
CA ILE A 248 -4.03 17.44 18.75
C ILE A 248 -2.59 17.30 18.22
N ARG A 249 -2.42 16.94 16.93
CA ARG A 249 -1.11 16.87 16.26
C ARG A 249 -0.41 18.23 16.28
N LEU A 250 -1.13 19.30 15.98
CA LEU A 250 -0.63 20.68 16.02
C LEU A 250 -0.09 21.04 17.41
N ILE A 251 -0.86 20.79 18.48
CA ILE A 251 -0.45 21.04 19.85
C ILE A 251 0.80 20.23 20.22
N LYS A 252 0.84 18.94 19.86
CA LYS A 252 2.02 18.09 20.10
C LYS A 252 3.26 18.60 19.36
N GLN A 253 3.11 19.03 18.10
CA GLN A 253 4.23 19.59 17.33
C GLN A 253 4.73 20.89 17.92
N TRP A 254 3.83 21.77 18.34
CA TRP A 254 4.19 23.06 18.95
C TRP A 254 4.92 22.89 20.28
N ILE A 255 4.44 22.00 21.16
CA ILE A 255 5.01 21.80 22.50
C ILE A 255 6.29 20.96 22.47
N ARG A 256 6.28 19.82 21.75
CA ARG A 256 7.36 18.83 21.80
C ARG A 256 8.48 19.06 20.80
N LEU A 257 8.13 19.35 19.54
CA LEU A 257 9.09 19.43 18.45
C LEU A 257 9.64 20.84 18.29
N ARG A 258 8.92 21.87 18.72
CA ARG A 258 9.25 23.30 18.55
C ARG A 258 9.58 23.69 17.11
N ASP A 259 9.07 22.91 16.14
CA ASP A 259 9.28 23.10 14.72
C ASP A 259 8.16 23.99 14.18
N ARG A 260 8.49 25.28 14.00
CA ARG A 260 7.54 26.29 13.50
C ARG A 260 7.02 25.97 12.11
N ARG A 261 7.87 25.41 11.24
CA ARG A 261 7.48 25.14 9.84
C ARG A 261 6.52 23.97 9.74
N ARG A 262 6.78 22.86 10.46
CA ARG A 262 5.82 21.72 10.58
C ARG A 262 4.51 22.19 11.18
N THR A 263 4.56 23.00 12.24
CA THR A 263 3.38 23.56 12.89
C THR A 263 2.53 24.40 11.92
N GLN A 264 3.15 25.26 11.11
CA GLN A 264 2.45 26.06 10.10
C GLN A 264 1.79 25.20 9.01
N ILE A 265 2.46 24.14 8.54
CA ILE A 265 1.92 23.20 7.53
C ILE A 265 0.68 22.50 8.11
N THR A 266 0.78 21.96 9.33
CA THR A 266 -0.36 21.29 9.99
C THR A 266 -1.50 22.27 10.30
N PHE A 267 -1.19 23.51 10.66
CA PHE A 267 -2.20 24.56 10.87
C PHE A 267 -2.96 24.87 9.58
N LYS A 268 -2.26 25.01 8.44
CA LYS A 268 -2.91 25.21 7.13
C LYS A 268 -3.87 24.06 6.79
N ALA A 269 -3.47 22.82 7.05
CA ALA A 269 -4.34 21.66 6.85
C ALA A 269 -5.56 21.68 7.81
N LEU A 270 -5.39 22.17 9.05
CA LEU A 270 -6.47 22.27 10.02
C LEU A 270 -7.55 23.28 9.60
N ILE A 271 -7.15 24.47 9.11
CA ILE A 271 -8.09 25.54 8.72
C ILE A 271 -8.62 25.37 7.29
N GLY A 272 -8.00 24.51 6.47
CA GLY A 272 -8.44 24.20 5.11
C GLY A 272 -9.89 23.71 5.11
N LYS A 273 -10.71 24.22 4.17
CA LYS A 273 -12.12 23.84 4.01
C LYS A 273 -12.23 22.43 3.40
N LYS A 274 -13.38 21.79 3.64
CA LYS A 274 -13.80 20.55 2.99
C LYS A 274 -13.97 20.74 1.49
#